data_a2bababddcfe76949aac1a596eeae5fe
#
_entry.id   a2bababddcfe76949aac1a596eeae5fe
#
_cell.length_a   1.000
_cell.length_b   1.000
_cell.length_c   1.000
_cell.angle_alpha   90.00
_cell.angle_beta   90.00
_cell.angle_gamma   90.00
#
_symmetry.space_group_name_H-M   'P 1'
#
loop_
_entity.id
_entity.type
_entity.pdbx_description
1 polymer ?
#
loop_
_entity_poly.entity_id
_entity_poly.type
_entity_poly.pdbx_seq_one_letter_code
_entity_poly.pdbx_strand_id
1 'polypeptide(L)'
;QRSFQTLLTLCALVLAGEASAQEIEICYNFSCKTRQTVTLSQTEWHSIIGWFYPGATSAAGEREQLRRAIGWMEVVVGRHTPTHRDKGLNLEKNPNFPGQLDCIDESLNVTTYMHLFESQGHLRWHHVMDRAYRSGGFDAHWAGQLQEVATGERFVIDSWFQDNGMLPYIARSAEWEDLTEARIVLFSGAD
;
A
#
# COMPACT_ATOMS: atom_id res chain seq x y z
N GLN A 1 71.37 1.24 19.28
CA GLN A 1 70.00 1.73 19.44
C GLN A 1 69.14 1.12 18.32
N ARG A 2 68.29 0.15 18.63
CA ARG A 2 67.33 -0.45 17.68
C ARG A 2 65.93 0.12 18.03
N SER A 3 65.38 0.93 17.10
CA SER A 3 64.03 1.44 17.21
C SER A 3 63.02 0.36 16.80
N PHE A 4 62.16 -0.02 17.73
CA PHE A 4 60.99 -0.87 17.47
C PHE A 4 59.87 0.04 16.95
N GLN A 5 59.50 -0.05 15.67
CA GLN A 5 58.29 0.52 15.15
C GLN A 5 57.14 -0.45 15.37
N THR A 6 56.24 -0.09 16.25
CA THR A 6 54.99 -0.84 16.50
C THR A 6 53.96 -0.44 15.43
N LEU A 7 53.67 -1.37 14.53
CA LEU A 7 52.61 -1.22 13.52
C LEU A 7 51.27 -1.46 14.23
N LEU A 8 50.49 -0.39 14.47
CA LEU A 8 49.09 -0.53 14.88
C LEU A 8 48.24 -0.87 13.66
N THR A 9 47.81 -2.11 13.58
CA THR A 9 46.81 -2.53 12.57
C THR A 9 45.43 -2.13 13.08
N LEU A 10 44.87 -1.08 12.47
CA LEU A 10 43.49 -0.63 12.70
C LEU A 10 42.55 -1.62 12.03
N CYS A 11 41.94 -2.52 12.82
CA CYS A 11 40.88 -3.41 12.32
C CYS A 11 39.59 -2.61 12.22
N ALA A 12 39.23 -2.14 11.03
CA ALA A 12 37.93 -1.53 10.76
C ALA A 12 36.86 -2.63 10.83
N LEU A 13 36.11 -2.69 11.93
CA LEU A 13 34.86 -3.46 11.99
C LEU A 13 33.88 -2.82 11.02
N VAL A 14 33.70 -3.41 9.86
CA VAL A 14 32.55 -3.15 9.00
C VAL A 14 31.34 -3.80 9.70
N LEU A 15 30.58 -3.00 10.43
CA LEU A 15 29.24 -3.38 10.87
C LEU A 15 28.39 -3.51 9.60
N ALA A 16 28.30 -4.71 9.07
CA ALA A 16 27.26 -5.06 8.12
C ALA A 16 25.94 -4.91 8.88
N GLY A 17 25.27 -3.76 8.69
CA GLY A 17 23.92 -3.59 9.18
C GLY A 17 23.08 -4.73 8.63
N GLU A 18 22.54 -5.58 9.50
CA GLU A 18 21.57 -6.59 9.09
C GLU A 18 20.44 -5.86 8.36
N ALA A 19 20.31 -6.21 7.14
CA ALA A 19 19.26 -5.66 6.30
C ALA A 19 17.91 -6.15 6.85
N SER A 20 17.21 -5.29 7.58
CA SER A 20 15.94 -5.61 8.21
C SER A 20 14.91 -5.99 7.14
N ALA A 21 14.40 -7.20 7.22
CA ALA A 21 13.23 -7.63 6.45
C ALA A 21 12.03 -6.80 6.89
N GLN A 22 11.19 -6.37 5.94
CA GLN A 22 9.98 -5.62 6.24
C GLN A 22 8.83 -6.58 6.53
N GLU A 23 8.26 -6.52 7.72
CA GLU A 23 7.08 -7.31 8.09
C GLU A 23 5.81 -6.48 7.99
N ILE A 24 4.76 -7.07 7.43
CA ILE A 24 3.44 -6.47 7.34
C ILE A 24 2.36 -7.50 7.63
N GLU A 25 1.26 -7.10 8.23
CA GLU A 25 0.07 -7.92 8.42
C GLU A 25 -0.93 -7.67 7.29
N ILE A 26 -1.42 -8.74 6.67
CA ILE A 26 -2.34 -8.71 5.54
C ILE A 26 -3.65 -9.37 5.95
N CYS A 27 -4.75 -8.67 5.66
CA CYS A 27 -6.12 -9.15 5.85
C CYS A 27 -6.66 -9.74 4.55
N TYR A 28 -7.42 -10.85 4.63
CA TYR A 28 -8.16 -11.39 3.50
C TYR A 28 -9.29 -12.34 3.95
N ASN A 29 -10.06 -12.87 3.03
CA ASN A 29 -11.21 -13.76 3.23
C ASN A 29 -12.43 -13.05 3.84
N PHE A 30 -12.67 -11.80 3.47
CA PHE A 30 -13.80 -10.95 3.88
C PHE A 30 -13.80 -10.60 5.37
N SER A 31 -13.89 -9.32 5.65
CA SER A 31 -13.92 -8.77 7.00
C SER A 31 -12.70 -9.17 7.85
N CYS A 32 -11.55 -9.27 7.22
CA CYS A 32 -10.28 -9.63 7.84
C CYS A 32 -10.34 -10.94 8.66
N LYS A 33 -11.04 -11.94 8.16
CA LYS A 33 -11.17 -13.25 8.84
C LYS A 33 -9.85 -13.99 8.90
N THR A 34 -8.94 -13.73 7.97
CA THR A 34 -7.59 -14.25 7.98
C THR A 34 -6.62 -13.09 8.07
N ARG A 35 -5.69 -13.19 9.01
CA ARG A 35 -4.54 -12.31 9.15
C ARG A 35 -3.28 -13.12 8.92
N GLN A 36 -2.42 -12.63 8.07
CA GLN A 36 -1.14 -13.29 7.77
C GLN A 36 -0.03 -12.26 7.81
N THR A 37 1.00 -12.54 8.60
CA THR A 37 2.24 -11.76 8.53
C THR A 37 3.03 -12.18 7.30
N VAL A 38 3.40 -11.20 6.49
CA VAL A 38 4.26 -11.36 5.32
C VAL A 38 5.58 -10.67 5.61
N THR A 39 6.66 -11.39 5.39
CA THR A 39 8.03 -10.87 5.50
C THR A 39 8.55 -10.62 4.10
N LEU A 40 8.71 -9.35 3.74
CA LEU A 40 9.27 -8.93 2.45
C LEU A 40 10.79 -8.96 2.52
N SER A 41 11.41 -9.56 1.53
CA SER A 41 12.86 -9.45 1.34
C SER A 41 13.25 -8.01 1.01
N GLN A 42 14.52 -7.64 1.23
CA GLN A 42 15.03 -6.33 0.84
C GLN A 42 14.84 -6.02 -0.65
N THR A 43 15.05 -7.02 -1.50
CA THR A 43 14.86 -6.84 -2.95
C THR A 43 13.42 -6.51 -3.28
N GLU A 44 12.46 -7.21 -2.67
CA GLU A 44 11.03 -6.92 -2.83
C GLU A 44 10.69 -5.54 -2.31
N TRP A 45 11.14 -5.22 -1.09
CA TRP A 45 10.91 -3.90 -0.52
C TRP A 45 11.49 -2.78 -1.39
N HIS A 46 12.74 -2.90 -1.83
CA HIS A 46 13.36 -1.92 -2.71
C HIS A 46 12.63 -1.77 -4.05
N SER A 47 12.06 -2.86 -4.58
CA SER A 47 11.27 -2.80 -5.82
C SER A 47 9.97 -2.00 -5.63
N ILE A 48 9.39 -2.01 -4.42
CA ILE A 48 8.18 -1.28 -4.07
C ILE A 48 8.50 0.21 -3.88
N ILE A 49 9.44 0.53 -2.99
CA ILE A 49 9.79 1.93 -2.71
C ILE A 49 10.46 2.63 -3.87
N GLY A 50 10.95 1.88 -4.84
CA GLY A 50 11.50 2.41 -6.09
C GLY A 50 10.53 3.34 -6.84
N TRP A 51 9.22 3.15 -6.68
CA TRP A 51 8.19 4.01 -7.26
C TRP A 51 8.17 5.44 -6.70
N PHE A 52 8.79 5.68 -5.54
CA PHE A 52 8.93 7.02 -4.97
C PHE A 52 10.20 7.75 -5.44
N TYR A 53 10.95 7.19 -6.38
CA TYR A 53 12.18 7.79 -6.89
C TYR A 53 12.10 8.03 -8.41
N PRO A 54 12.52 9.26 -8.87
CA PRO A 54 12.86 10.44 -8.05
C PRO A 54 11.63 10.93 -7.25
N GLY A 55 11.88 11.58 -6.11
CA GLY A 55 10.80 12.08 -5.25
C GLY A 55 9.87 13.05 -5.99
N ALA A 56 8.57 12.93 -5.74
CA ALA A 56 7.55 13.78 -6.35
C ALA A 56 7.82 15.29 -6.07
N THR A 57 7.52 16.11 -7.06
CA THR A 57 7.64 17.59 -6.98
C THR A 57 6.29 18.27 -6.68
N SER A 58 5.24 17.49 -6.51
CA SER A 58 3.89 17.98 -6.19
C SER A 58 3.08 16.90 -5.46
N ALA A 59 2.03 17.32 -4.76
CA ALA A 59 1.08 16.42 -4.12
C ALA A 59 0.41 15.45 -5.13
N ALA A 60 0.02 15.95 -6.30
CA ALA A 60 -0.54 15.10 -7.35
C ALA A 60 0.47 14.06 -7.86
N GLY A 61 1.73 14.45 -8.01
CA GLY A 61 2.81 13.52 -8.38
C GLY A 61 3.04 12.44 -7.33
N GLU A 62 2.97 12.79 -6.03
CA GLU A 62 3.10 11.82 -4.94
C GLU A 62 1.93 10.83 -4.92
N ARG A 63 0.69 11.30 -5.18
CA ARG A 63 -0.47 10.39 -5.30
C ARG A 63 -0.30 9.38 -6.43
N GLU A 64 0.27 9.79 -7.57
CA GLU A 64 0.54 8.87 -8.68
C GLU A 64 1.67 7.88 -8.37
N GLN A 65 2.73 8.32 -7.66
CA GLN A 65 3.78 7.42 -7.17
C GLN A 65 3.21 6.40 -6.17
N LEU A 66 2.40 6.87 -5.23
CA LEU A 66 1.74 6.04 -4.24
C LEU A 66 0.80 5.01 -4.90
N ARG A 67 0.02 5.44 -5.89
CA ARG A 67 -0.86 4.57 -6.68
C ARG A 67 -0.10 3.38 -7.27
N ARG A 68 1.06 3.64 -7.87
CA ARG A 68 1.93 2.60 -8.44
C ARG A 68 2.59 1.73 -7.38
N ALA A 69 3.05 2.35 -6.29
CA ALA A 69 3.67 1.62 -5.18
C ALA A 69 2.67 0.65 -4.52
N ILE A 70 1.39 1.04 -4.36
CA ILE A 70 0.34 0.18 -3.81
C ILE A 70 0.06 -1.00 -4.76
N GLY A 71 -0.21 -0.75 -6.05
CA GLY A 71 -0.44 -1.85 -6.99
C GLY A 71 0.73 -2.83 -7.03
N TRP A 72 1.97 -2.33 -7.01
CA TRP A 72 3.14 -3.21 -6.96
C TRP A 72 3.29 -3.94 -5.62
N MET A 73 2.92 -3.29 -4.51
CA MET A 73 2.87 -3.92 -3.19
C MET A 73 1.91 -5.11 -3.18
N GLU A 74 0.72 -4.95 -3.74
CA GLU A 74 -0.27 -6.03 -3.88
C GLU A 74 0.27 -7.20 -4.71
N VAL A 75 0.94 -6.93 -5.83
CA VAL A 75 1.63 -7.98 -6.63
C VAL A 75 2.66 -8.73 -5.79
N VAL A 76 3.48 -8.02 -5.03
CA VAL A 76 4.53 -8.64 -4.21
C VAL A 76 3.92 -9.44 -3.07
N VAL A 77 2.95 -8.88 -2.34
CA VAL A 77 2.22 -9.55 -1.25
C VAL A 77 1.50 -10.79 -1.77
N GLY A 78 0.91 -10.71 -2.96
CA GLY A 78 0.25 -11.83 -3.61
C GLY A 78 1.16 -13.03 -3.92
N ARG A 79 2.50 -12.86 -3.93
CA ARG A 79 3.45 -13.98 -4.04
C ARG A 79 3.56 -14.79 -2.75
N HIS A 80 3.23 -14.18 -1.62
CA HIS A 80 3.32 -14.76 -0.27
C HIS A 80 1.96 -15.18 0.28
N THR A 81 0.86 -14.74 -0.35
CA THR A 81 -0.51 -14.94 0.12
C THR A 81 -1.40 -15.39 -1.04
N PRO A 82 -2.59 -15.95 -0.77
CA PRO A 82 -3.52 -16.28 -1.84
C PRO A 82 -4.22 -15.05 -2.45
N THR A 83 -3.92 -13.82 -2.01
CA THR A 83 -4.59 -12.59 -2.49
C THR A 83 -4.34 -12.29 -3.97
N HIS A 84 -3.30 -12.90 -4.60
CA HIS A 84 -3.08 -12.83 -6.04
C HIS A 84 -4.28 -13.28 -6.89
N ARG A 85 -5.27 -13.93 -6.29
CA ARG A 85 -6.50 -14.40 -6.95
C ARG A 85 -7.66 -13.43 -6.81
N ASP A 86 -7.47 -12.37 -6.03
CA ASP A 86 -8.54 -11.42 -5.79
C ASP A 86 -8.99 -10.72 -7.07
N LYS A 87 -10.29 -10.54 -7.16
CA LYS A 87 -10.96 -9.85 -8.25
C LYS A 87 -11.67 -8.62 -7.72
N GLY A 88 -11.58 -7.55 -8.46
CA GLY A 88 -12.30 -6.34 -8.12
C GLY A 88 -13.81 -6.55 -7.99
N LEU A 89 -14.47 -5.69 -7.20
CA LEU A 89 -15.91 -5.70 -7.02
C LEU A 89 -16.47 -6.98 -6.39
N ASN A 90 -15.70 -7.64 -5.55
CA ASN A 90 -16.15 -8.83 -4.83
C ASN A 90 -17.24 -8.48 -3.81
N LEU A 91 -18.50 -8.81 -4.15
CA LEU A 91 -19.66 -8.64 -3.26
C LEU A 91 -19.96 -9.89 -2.46
N GLU A 92 -19.62 -11.06 -2.97
CA GLU A 92 -19.93 -12.34 -2.37
C GLU A 92 -18.69 -13.20 -2.13
N LYS A 93 -18.61 -13.74 -0.92
CA LYS A 93 -17.54 -14.67 -0.56
C LYS A 93 -17.73 -16.00 -1.28
N ASN A 94 -16.75 -16.42 -2.06
CA ASN A 94 -16.69 -17.76 -2.61
C ASN A 94 -15.79 -18.67 -1.74
N PRO A 95 -16.33 -19.63 -1.00
CA PRO A 95 -15.56 -20.48 -0.09
C PRO A 95 -14.52 -21.36 -0.80
N ASN A 96 -14.66 -21.57 -2.12
CA ASN A 96 -13.70 -22.31 -2.94
C ASN A 96 -12.55 -21.45 -3.47
N PHE A 97 -12.57 -20.16 -3.18
CA PHE A 97 -11.57 -19.20 -3.65
C PHE A 97 -10.96 -18.47 -2.44
N PRO A 98 -9.95 -19.06 -1.78
CA PRO A 98 -9.24 -18.36 -0.72
C PRO A 98 -8.48 -17.12 -1.28
N GLY A 99 -8.34 -16.09 -0.46
CA GLY A 99 -7.58 -14.90 -0.79
C GLY A 99 -8.39 -13.77 -1.41
N GLN A 100 -9.72 -13.91 -1.49
CA GLN A 100 -10.60 -12.81 -1.89
C GLN A 100 -10.66 -11.73 -0.81
N LEU A 101 -10.76 -10.49 -1.26
CA LEU A 101 -10.83 -9.32 -0.41
C LEU A 101 -12.17 -8.61 -0.61
N ASP A 102 -12.83 -8.23 0.49
CA ASP A 102 -13.91 -7.24 0.48
C ASP A 102 -13.34 -5.83 0.71
N CYS A 103 -14.19 -4.82 0.66
CA CYS A 103 -13.75 -3.43 0.90
C CYS A 103 -13.12 -3.22 2.29
N ILE A 104 -13.45 -4.06 3.27
CA ILE A 104 -12.83 -4.01 4.61
C ILE A 104 -11.39 -4.49 4.54
N ASP A 105 -11.15 -5.64 3.89
CA ASP A 105 -9.81 -6.19 3.71
C ASP A 105 -8.93 -5.22 2.93
N GLU A 106 -9.43 -4.75 1.76
CA GLU A 106 -8.69 -3.84 0.88
C GLU A 106 -8.34 -2.54 1.59
N SER A 107 -9.30 -1.90 2.23
CA SER A 107 -9.03 -0.63 2.93
C SER A 107 -8.07 -0.79 4.11
N LEU A 108 -8.09 -1.93 4.81
CA LEU A 108 -7.12 -2.23 5.87
C LEU A 108 -5.71 -2.43 5.30
N ASN A 109 -5.59 -3.21 4.24
CA ASN A 109 -4.29 -3.49 3.61
C ASN A 109 -3.69 -2.21 3.02
N VAL A 110 -4.46 -1.46 2.24
CA VAL A 110 -4.01 -0.17 1.66
C VAL A 110 -3.57 0.81 2.75
N THR A 111 -4.35 0.92 3.84
CA THR A 111 -3.98 1.81 4.96
C THR A 111 -2.69 1.34 5.64
N THR A 112 -2.50 0.03 5.81
CA THR A 112 -1.25 -0.55 6.33
C THR A 112 -0.06 -0.20 5.42
N TYR A 113 -0.21 -0.34 4.10
CA TYR A 113 0.84 0.02 3.14
C TYR A 113 1.19 1.50 3.22
N MET A 114 0.17 2.37 3.25
CA MET A 114 0.37 3.81 3.32
C MET A 114 1.09 4.24 4.60
N HIS A 115 0.71 3.70 5.77
CA HIS A 115 1.40 3.97 7.03
C HIS A 115 2.86 3.50 7.00
N LEU A 116 3.13 2.37 6.36
CA LEU A 116 4.49 1.90 6.19
C LEU A 116 5.32 2.87 5.34
N PHE A 117 4.78 3.35 4.21
CA PHE A 117 5.43 4.35 3.37
C PHE A 117 5.65 5.68 4.11
N GLU A 118 4.65 6.15 4.85
CA GLU A 118 4.74 7.37 5.65
C GLU A 118 5.81 7.26 6.74
N SER A 119 5.80 6.16 7.52
CA SER A 119 6.75 5.94 8.63
C SER A 119 8.21 5.89 8.17
N GLN A 120 8.44 5.51 6.91
CA GLN A 120 9.77 5.50 6.29
C GLN A 120 10.11 6.77 5.50
N GLY A 121 9.25 7.79 5.57
CA GLY A 121 9.49 9.10 4.99
C GLY A 121 9.32 9.18 3.47
N HIS A 122 8.57 8.25 2.87
CA HIS A 122 8.28 8.26 1.44
C HIS A 122 7.15 9.23 1.07
N LEU A 123 6.28 9.61 2.04
CA LEU A 123 5.24 10.61 1.86
C LEU A 123 5.70 11.97 2.40
N ARG A 124 5.67 12.99 1.56
CA ARG A 124 6.11 14.36 1.87
C ARG A 124 5.00 15.39 1.74
N TRP A 125 4.02 15.09 0.93
CA TRP A 125 2.91 15.97 0.57
C TRP A 125 1.60 15.56 1.22
N HIS A 126 1.54 14.36 1.81
CA HIS A 126 0.35 13.80 2.43
C HIS A 126 0.63 13.19 3.78
N HIS A 127 -0.41 13.19 4.63
CA HIS A 127 -0.50 12.37 5.83
C HIS A 127 -1.54 11.27 5.63
N VAL A 128 -1.26 10.10 6.17
CA VAL A 128 -2.21 9.00 6.20
C VAL A 128 -3.26 9.27 7.26
N MET A 129 -4.53 9.08 6.93
CA MET A 129 -5.67 9.29 7.80
C MET A 129 -6.34 7.96 8.14
N ASP A 130 -7.27 7.99 9.11
CA ASP A 130 -8.18 6.88 9.31
C ASP A 130 -8.93 6.59 8.01
N ARG A 131 -9.31 5.32 7.82
CA ARG A 131 -10.04 4.90 6.63
C ARG A 131 -11.30 5.73 6.43
N ALA A 132 -11.57 6.08 5.19
CA ALA A 132 -12.83 6.69 4.80
C ALA A 132 -13.95 5.66 4.81
N TYR A 133 -15.14 6.09 5.20
CA TYR A 133 -16.36 5.29 5.16
C TYR A 133 -17.48 6.10 4.55
N ARG A 134 -18.19 5.53 3.59
CA ARG A 134 -19.46 6.07 3.09
C ARG A 134 -20.59 5.10 3.41
N SER A 135 -21.74 5.66 3.80
CA SER A 135 -22.97 4.89 4.00
C SER A 135 -23.93 5.22 2.85
N GLY A 136 -24.42 4.20 2.18
CA GLY A 136 -25.36 4.35 1.08
C GLY A 136 -26.37 3.21 0.99
N GLY A 137 -26.84 2.71 2.14
CA GLY A 137 -27.70 1.53 2.18
C GLY A 137 -26.92 0.26 1.81
N PHE A 138 -27.13 -0.29 0.63
CA PHE A 138 -26.37 -1.45 0.14
C PHE A 138 -24.94 -1.11 -0.32
N ASP A 139 -24.61 0.19 -0.44
CA ASP A 139 -23.31 0.70 -0.89
C ASP A 139 -22.38 1.13 0.26
N ALA A 140 -22.57 0.58 1.47
CA ALA A 140 -21.65 0.81 2.56
C ALA A 140 -20.24 0.37 2.15
N HIS A 141 -19.27 1.32 2.12
CA HIS A 141 -17.97 1.06 1.54
C HIS A 141 -16.85 1.73 2.34
N TRP A 142 -15.69 1.06 2.38
CA TRP A 142 -14.47 1.53 3.04
C TRP A 142 -13.35 1.71 2.04
N ALA A 143 -12.53 2.74 2.22
CA ALA A 143 -11.31 2.97 1.45
C ALA A 143 -10.20 3.53 2.34
N GLY A 144 -8.94 3.40 1.92
CA GLY A 144 -7.84 4.14 2.52
C GLY A 144 -8.00 5.65 2.31
N GLN A 145 -7.42 6.48 3.19
CA GLN A 145 -7.54 7.93 3.10
C GLN A 145 -6.22 8.65 3.36
N LEU A 146 -5.97 9.69 2.59
CA LEU A 146 -4.87 10.64 2.74
C LEU A 146 -5.40 12.05 2.96
N GLN A 147 -4.58 12.90 3.59
CA GLN A 147 -4.80 14.34 3.63
C GLN A 147 -3.59 15.06 3.06
N GLU A 148 -3.82 15.93 2.07
CA GLU A 148 -2.78 16.78 1.52
C GLU A 148 -2.37 17.85 2.55
N VAL A 149 -1.06 17.91 2.85
CA VAL A 149 -0.50 18.78 3.92
C VAL A 149 -0.77 20.26 3.66
N ALA A 150 -0.63 20.71 2.40
CA ALA A 150 -0.72 22.11 2.07
C ALA A 150 -2.16 22.66 2.07
N THR A 151 -3.13 21.83 1.69
CA THR A 151 -4.53 22.27 1.46
C THR A 151 -5.49 21.75 2.50
N GLY A 152 -5.12 20.67 3.20
CA GLY A 152 -6.04 19.91 4.06
C GLY A 152 -7.06 19.06 3.28
N GLU A 153 -6.99 19.06 1.95
CA GLU A 153 -7.90 18.28 1.11
C GLU A 153 -7.68 16.78 1.31
N ARG A 154 -8.78 16.03 1.34
CA ARG A 154 -8.75 14.58 1.57
C ARG A 154 -8.95 13.82 0.28
N PHE A 155 -8.20 12.75 0.12
CA PHE A 155 -8.23 11.83 -1.00
C PHE A 155 -8.42 10.41 -0.51
N VAL A 156 -9.22 9.63 -1.20
CA VAL A 156 -9.34 8.20 -0.97
C VAL A 156 -8.45 7.43 -1.92
N ILE A 157 -7.98 6.29 -1.45
CA ILE A 157 -7.26 5.29 -2.23
C ILE A 157 -8.05 3.99 -2.09
N ASP A 158 -8.60 3.52 -3.20
CA ASP A 158 -9.58 2.45 -3.23
C ASP A 158 -9.15 1.36 -4.22
N SER A 159 -8.62 0.26 -3.71
CA SER A 159 -8.19 -0.89 -4.50
C SER A 159 -9.33 -1.85 -4.82
N TRP A 160 -10.45 -1.82 -4.05
CA TRP A 160 -11.53 -2.79 -4.17
C TRP A 160 -12.19 -2.84 -5.56
N PHE A 161 -12.10 -1.76 -6.32
CA PHE A 161 -12.65 -1.69 -7.68
C PHE A 161 -11.84 -2.48 -8.71
N GLN A 162 -10.63 -2.89 -8.36
CA GLN A 162 -9.66 -3.46 -9.29
C GLN A 162 -9.24 -4.86 -8.88
N ASP A 163 -8.77 -5.64 -9.85
CA ASP A 163 -8.10 -6.93 -9.57
C ASP A 163 -6.79 -6.68 -8.82
N ASN A 164 -6.39 -7.64 -7.98
CA ASN A 164 -5.13 -7.56 -7.22
C ASN A 164 -3.94 -7.15 -8.10
N GLY A 165 -3.22 -6.14 -7.66
CA GLY A 165 -2.03 -5.62 -8.33
C GLY A 165 -2.31 -4.60 -9.43
N MET A 166 -3.57 -4.30 -9.71
CA MET A 166 -3.93 -3.20 -10.59
C MET A 166 -3.81 -1.87 -9.86
N LEU A 167 -3.83 -0.76 -10.60
CA LEU A 167 -3.70 0.56 -10.00
C LEU A 167 -4.98 0.96 -9.25
N PRO A 168 -4.91 1.28 -7.93
CA PRO A 168 -6.08 1.68 -7.16
C PRO A 168 -6.74 2.95 -7.74
N TYR A 169 -8.05 3.07 -7.53
CA TYR A 169 -8.76 4.31 -7.79
C TYR A 169 -8.36 5.38 -6.77
N ILE A 170 -8.07 6.58 -7.23
CA ILE A 170 -7.80 7.74 -6.37
C ILE A 170 -8.71 8.89 -6.76
N ALA A 171 -9.43 9.45 -5.79
CA ALA A 171 -10.28 10.62 -5.97
C ALA A 171 -10.29 11.50 -4.71
N ARG A 172 -10.80 12.72 -4.83
CA ARG A 172 -11.17 13.52 -3.67
C ARG A 172 -12.25 12.81 -2.87
N SER A 173 -12.17 12.88 -1.53
CA SER A 173 -13.15 12.19 -0.67
C SER A 173 -14.57 12.60 -1.00
N ALA A 174 -14.83 13.89 -1.26
CA ALA A 174 -16.16 14.37 -1.62
C ALA A 174 -16.69 13.78 -2.95
N GLU A 175 -15.80 13.61 -3.94
CA GLU A 175 -16.16 12.98 -5.22
C GLU A 175 -16.44 11.48 -5.04
N TRP A 176 -15.68 10.82 -4.19
CA TRP A 176 -15.85 9.40 -3.89
C TRP A 176 -17.13 9.11 -3.11
N GLU A 177 -17.52 10.01 -2.20
CA GLU A 177 -18.78 9.91 -1.45
C GLU A 177 -20.01 9.95 -2.37
N ASP A 178 -19.92 10.67 -3.49
CA ASP A 178 -20.98 10.80 -4.50
C ASP A 178 -20.96 9.68 -5.57
N LEU A 179 -19.99 8.75 -5.52
CA LEU A 179 -19.92 7.66 -6.49
C LEU A 179 -21.08 6.69 -6.27
N THR A 180 -21.82 6.43 -7.34
CA THR A 180 -22.80 5.35 -7.42
C THR A 180 -22.19 4.15 -8.14
N GLU A 181 -22.66 2.92 -7.86
CA GLU A 181 -22.20 1.69 -8.54
C GLU A 181 -22.18 1.82 -10.07
N ALA A 182 -23.19 2.48 -10.65
CA ALA A 182 -23.27 2.69 -12.10
C ALA A 182 -22.09 3.52 -12.66
N ARG A 183 -21.49 4.41 -11.87
CA ARG A 183 -20.28 5.16 -12.28
C ARG A 183 -19.01 4.34 -12.14
N ILE A 184 -18.94 3.48 -11.15
CA ILE A 184 -17.78 2.64 -10.86
C ILE A 184 -17.49 1.68 -12.02
N VAL A 185 -18.53 1.04 -12.58
CA VAL A 185 -18.43 0.13 -13.74
C VAL A 185 -17.88 0.83 -14.98
N LEU A 186 -18.14 2.14 -15.13
CA LEU A 186 -17.64 2.92 -16.28
C LEU A 186 -16.14 3.22 -16.17
N PHE A 187 -15.57 3.24 -14.96
CA PHE A 187 -14.13 3.50 -14.75
C PHE A 187 -13.27 2.24 -14.79
N SER A 188 -13.85 1.06 -14.57
CA SER A 188 -13.15 -0.22 -14.65
C SER A 188 -12.97 -0.76 -16.08
N GLY A 189 -13.59 -0.11 -17.08
CA GLY A 189 -13.57 -0.53 -18.49
C GLY A 189 -12.85 0.43 -19.45
N ALA A 190 -12.10 1.41 -18.93
CA ALA A 190 -11.39 2.40 -19.74
C ALA A 190 -9.86 2.25 -19.60
N ASP A 191 -9.32 1.16 -20.12
CA ASP A 191 -7.90 0.99 -20.47
C ASP A 191 -7.77 0.53 -21.93
#